data_644d202ca84b70c8ad19e3a27931207d
#
_entry.id   644d202ca84b70c8ad19e3a27931207d
#
_cell.length_a   1.000
_cell.length_b   1.000
_cell.length_c   1.000
_cell.angle_alpha   90.00
_cell.angle_beta   90.00
_cell.angle_gamma   90.00
#
_symmetry.space_group_name_H-M   'P 1'
#
loop_
_entity.id
_entity.type
_entity.pdbx_description
1 polymer ?
#
loop_
_entity_poly.entity_id
_entity_poly.type
_entity_poly.pdbx_seq_one_letter_code
_entity_poly.pdbx_strand_id
1 'polypeptide(L)'
;MIPRPGDHARNEITVLWLAGGDGCARLLRADEARGALLIERLGPSLYDLGLPLARRLEILCATASRLWRPVPPECVLPTGAEKARWLIGYIESTWPALGHPCTERAVDYALACAARRAETHDDERAVLVHGDVHQWNVLEAPPGDENEPGFKLVDPDGLLAEAECDLGVLMREDPVELRRDSGGDPWTRARWLARRCGLDATAIWEWGAAERVSTGLLCTLIDLQPVGREMLATADYVATLPPPPA
;
A
#
# COMPACT_ATOMS: atom_id res chain seq x y z
N MET A 1 4.00 6.22 5.33
CA MET A 1 3.66 7.64 5.10
C MET A 1 4.18 8.47 6.27
N ILE A 2 4.66 9.70 6.08
CA ILE A 2 4.95 10.58 7.22
C ILE A 2 3.60 11.18 7.65
N PRO A 3 3.05 10.81 8.82
CA PRO A 3 1.72 11.25 9.21
C PRO A 3 1.73 12.77 9.42
N ARG A 4 0.68 13.45 8.95
CA ARG A 4 0.38 14.78 9.48
C ARG A 4 -0.16 14.58 10.89
N PRO A 5 0.38 15.24 11.92
CA PRO A 5 -0.18 15.15 13.26
C PRO A 5 -1.67 15.54 13.24
N GLY A 6 -2.53 14.67 13.72
CA GLY A 6 -3.97 14.88 13.83
C GLY A 6 -4.82 14.19 12.76
N ASP A 7 -4.48 14.28 11.49
CA ASP A 7 -5.33 13.70 10.43
C ASP A 7 -5.18 12.17 10.34
N HIS A 8 -3.98 11.65 10.54
CA HIS A 8 -3.71 10.20 10.46
C HIS A 8 -4.52 9.42 11.52
N ALA A 9 -4.46 9.82 12.77
CA ALA A 9 -5.20 9.15 13.85
C ALA A 9 -6.72 9.16 13.60
N ARG A 10 -7.26 10.25 13.03
CA ARG A 10 -8.67 10.33 12.66
C ARG A 10 -9.02 9.34 11.55
N ASN A 11 -8.19 9.27 10.50
CA ASN A 11 -8.40 8.35 9.39
C ASN A 11 -8.35 6.90 9.87
N GLU A 12 -7.32 6.56 10.67
CA GLU A 12 -7.18 5.23 11.27
C GLU A 12 -8.40 4.85 12.11
N ILE A 13 -8.86 5.74 13.01
CA ILE A 13 -10.08 5.53 13.80
C ILE A 13 -11.28 5.27 12.90
N THR A 14 -11.45 6.07 11.84
CA THR A 14 -12.56 5.96 10.90
C THR A 14 -12.54 4.62 10.18
N VAL A 15 -11.39 4.18 9.68
CA VAL A 15 -11.26 2.88 8.99
C VAL A 15 -11.54 1.72 9.94
N LEU A 16 -10.92 1.71 11.12
CA LEU A 16 -11.12 0.64 12.10
C LEU A 16 -12.56 0.57 12.58
N TRP A 17 -13.24 1.71 12.73
CA TRP A 17 -14.66 1.77 13.07
C TRP A 17 -15.54 1.21 11.94
N LEU A 18 -15.30 1.63 10.68
CA LEU A 18 -16.02 1.14 9.50
C LEU A 18 -15.78 -0.37 9.27
N ALA A 19 -14.56 -0.83 9.50
CA ALA A 19 -14.22 -2.24 9.37
C ALA A 19 -14.94 -3.11 10.42
N GLY A 20 -15.15 -2.59 11.64
CA GLY A 20 -15.86 -3.31 12.70
C GLY A 20 -15.20 -4.63 13.13
N GLY A 21 -13.91 -4.81 12.83
CA GLY A 21 -13.18 -6.06 13.05
C GLY A 21 -13.15 -7.01 11.85
N ASP A 22 -13.73 -6.60 10.70
CA ASP A 22 -13.74 -7.36 9.46
C ASP A 22 -12.62 -6.84 8.52
N GLY A 23 -11.59 -7.64 8.32
CA GLY A 23 -10.39 -7.28 7.55
C GLY A 23 -9.36 -6.43 8.30
N CYS A 24 -9.79 -5.62 9.28
CA CYS A 24 -8.91 -4.88 10.19
C CYS A 24 -9.12 -5.29 11.66
N ALA A 25 -8.16 -4.93 12.50
CA ALA A 25 -8.29 -5.05 13.94
C ALA A 25 -9.54 -4.33 14.45
N ARG A 26 -10.24 -4.94 15.41
CA ARG A 26 -11.42 -4.31 16.03
C ARG A 26 -10.97 -3.15 16.90
N LEU A 27 -11.54 -1.97 16.67
CA LEU A 27 -11.39 -0.82 17.55
C LEU A 27 -12.24 -1.02 18.81
N LEU A 28 -11.60 -1.01 19.97
CA LEU A 28 -12.24 -1.14 21.26
C LEU A 28 -12.51 0.22 21.90
N ARG A 29 -11.59 1.17 21.74
CA ARG A 29 -11.72 2.54 22.24
C ARG A 29 -10.79 3.48 21.49
N ALA A 30 -11.22 4.74 21.32
CA ALA A 30 -10.40 5.80 20.76
C ALA A 30 -10.44 7.06 21.66
N ASP A 31 -9.35 7.82 21.67
CA ASP A 31 -9.24 9.17 22.19
C ASP A 31 -8.61 10.03 21.09
N GLU A 32 -9.46 10.62 20.24
CA GLU A 32 -9.01 11.42 19.09
C GLU A 32 -8.15 12.60 19.52
N ALA A 33 -8.47 13.22 20.66
CA ALA A 33 -7.74 14.40 21.15
C ALA A 33 -6.29 14.08 21.52
N ARG A 34 -6.02 12.83 21.90
CA ARG A 34 -4.69 12.34 22.24
C ARG A 34 -4.05 11.49 21.13
N GLY A 35 -4.78 11.21 20.05
CA GLY A 35 -4.33 10.26 19.02
C GLY A 35 -4.09 8.85 19.56
N ALA A 36 -4.89 8.41 20.56
CA ALA A 36 -4.71 7.14 21.22
C ALA A 36 -5.82 6.15 20.86
N LEU A 37 -5.42 4.94 20.47
CA LEU A 37 -6.31 3.86 20.09
C LEU A 37 -6.08 2.64 20.95
N LEU A 38 -7.16 1.97 21.34
CA LEU A 38 -7.13 0.64 21.92
C LEU A 38 -7.82 -0.31 20.94
N ILE A 39 -7.06 -1.22 20.38
CA ILE A 39 -7.55 -2.23 19.46
C ILE A 39 -7.49 -3.62 20.08
N GLU A 40 -8.15 -4.59 19.48
CA GLU A 40 -8.02 -5.99 19.89
C GLU A 40 -6.58 -6.46 19.79
N ARG A 41 -6.23 -7.42 20.64
CA ARG A 41 -4.89 -8.01 20.59
C ARG A 41 -4.82 -9.06 19.50
N LEU A 42 -3.88 -8.89 18.58
CA LEU A 42 -3.56 -9.82 17.50
C LEU A 42 -2.29 -10.61 17.79
N GLY A 43 -2.03 -11.61 16.98
CA GLY A 43 -0.84 -12.46 17.01
C GLY A 43 0.37 -11.81 16.32
N PRO A 44 1.37 -12.65 15.91
CA PRO A 44 2.55 -12.18 15.20
C PRO A 44 2.18 -11.58 13.82
N SER A 45 3.07 -10.73 13.30
CA SER A 45 2.92 -10.18 11.95
C SER A 45 3.18 -11.26 10.89
N LEU A 46 2.65 -11.06 9.70
CA LEU A 46 2.90 -11.95 8.56
C LEU A 46 4.40 -12.03 8.21
N TYR A 47 5.14 -10.96 8.49
CA TYR A 47 6.60 -10.94 8.39
C TYR A 47 7.27 -11.94 9.33
N ASP A 48 6.86 -11.97 10.61
CA ASP A 48 7.45 -12.82 11.66
C ASP A 48 7.22 -14.31 11.39
N LEU A 49 6.17 -14.66 10.62
CA LEU A 49 5.87 -16.05 10.27
C LEU A 49 6.80 -16.63 9.20
N GLY A 50 7.59 -15.81 8.51
CA GLY A 50 8.59 -16.26 7.54
C GLY A 50 8.04 -17.08 6.37
N LEU A 51 6.79 -16.85 5.97
CA LEU A 51 6.14 -17.59 4.90
C LEU A 51 6.73 -17.25 3.51
N PRO A 52 6.69 -18.19 2.55
CA PRO A 52 7.07 -17.91 1.17
C PRO A 52 6.29 -16.74 0.58
N LEU A 53 6.92 -15.94 -0.30
CA LEU A 53 6.33 -14.74 -0.91
C LEU A 53 4.94 -15.00 -1.51
N ALA A 54 4.78 -16.08 -2.30
CA ALA A 54 3.49 -16.41 -2.91
C ALA A 54 2.38 -16.56 -1.86
N ARG A 55 2.67 -17.22 -0.73
CA ARG A 55 1.69 -17.39 0.34
C ARG A 55 1.40 -16.07 1.06
N ARG A 56 2.41 -15.24 1.27
CA ARG A 56 2.21 -13.89 1.84
C ARG A 56 1.32 -13.04 0.95
N LEU A 57 1.58 -13.00 -0.36
CA LEU A 57 0.75 -12.26 -1.32
C LEU A 57 -0.70 -12.75 -1.35
N GLU A 58 -0.94 -14.07 -1.24
CA GLU A 58 -2.30 -14.64 -1.12
C GLU A 58 -3.03 -14.09 0.11
N ILE A 59 -2.37 -14.11 1.27
CA ILE A 59 -2.94 -13.62 2.54
C ILE A 59 -3.20 -12.13 2.46
N LEU A 60 -2.23 -11.34 1.97
CA LEU A 60 -2.34 -9.90 1.81
C LEU A 60 -3.54 -9.52 0.93
N CYS A 61 -3.70 -10.15 -0.25
CA CYS A 61 -4.86 -9.94 -1.12
C CYS A 61 -6.17 -10.28 -0.42
N ALA A 62 -6.25 -11.46 0.22
CA ALA A 62 -7.48 -11.91 0.86
C ALA A 62 -7.86 -11.01 2.04
N THR A 63 -6.90 -10.52 2.82
CA THR A 63 -7.16 -9.64 3.96
C THR A 63 -7.55 -8.24 3.50
N ALA A 64 -6.86 -7.66 2.51
CA ALA A 64 -7.17 -6.34 1.96
C ALA A 64 -8.56 -6.30 1.31
N SER A 65 -8.92 -7.33 0.56
CA SER A 65 -10.22 -7.38 -0.14
C SER A 65 -11.43 -7.33 0.80
N ARG A 66 -11.27 -7.64 2.07
CA ARG A 66 -12.34 -7.53 3.07
C ARG A 66 -12.67 -6.08 3.42
N LEU A 67 -11.78 -5.14 3.15
CA LEU A 67 -12.03 -3.70 3.35
C LEU A 67 -12.74 -3.04 2.17
N TRP A 68 -12.57 -3.57 0.95
CA TRP A 68 -13.04 -2.90 -0.27
C TRP A 68 -14.56 -2.91 -0.35
N ARG A 69 -15.15 -1.86 0.20
CA ARG A 69 -16.60 -1.65 0.24
C ARG A 69 -16.93 -0.17 0.13
N PRO A 70 -18.12 0.19 -0.38
CA PRO A 70 -18.61 1.55 -0.29
C PRO A 70 -18.69 2.02 1.17
N VAL A 71 -18.52 3.31 1.38
CA VAL A 71 -18.67 3.95 2.69
C VAL A 71 -19.88 4.87 2.72
N PRO A 72 -20.41 5.20 3.92
CA PRO A 72 -21.47 6.19 4.05
C PRO A 72 -21.04 7.55 3.46
N PRO A 73 -21.96 8.29 2.80
CA PRO A 73 -21.64 9.57 2.14
C PRO A 73 -21.06 10.64 3.06
N GLU A 74 -21.36 10.55 4.35
CA GLU A 74 -20.84 11.45 5.39
C GLU A 74 -19.39 11.14 5.81
N CYS A 75 -18.84 10.04 5.33
CA CYS A 75 -17.47 9.65 5.64
C CYS A 75 -16.48 10.52 4.88
N VAL A 76 -15.61 11.19 5.61
CA VAL A 76 -14.58 12.08 5.05
C VAL A 76 -13.22 11.42 5.25
N LEU A 77 -12.68 10.88 4.16
CA LEU A 77 -11.32 10.34 4.07
C LEU A 77 -10.63 10.94 2.85
N PRO A 78 -9.30 11.01 2.83
CA PRO A 78 -8.56 11.40 1.63
C PRO A 78 -8.90 10.50 0.45
N THR A 79 -8.91 11.06 -0.75
CA THR A 79 -9.15 10.32 -1.98
C THR A 79 -7.87 9.69 -2.55
N GLY A 80 -8.01 8.72 -3.45
CA GLY A 80 -6.89 8.18 -4.22
C GLY A 80 -6.16 9.27 -5.02
N ALA A 81 -6.90 10.24 -5.56
CA ALA A 81 -6.30 11.37 -6.25
C ALA A 81 -5.45 12.26 -5.33
N GLU A 82 -5.89 12.48 -4.10
CA GLU A 82 -5.11 13.23 -3.10
C GLU A 82 -3.87 12.46 -2.67
N LYS A 83 -3.97 11.15 -2.46
CA LYS A 83 -2.79 10.30 -2.20
C LYS A 83 -1.78 10.39 -3.35
N ALA A 84 -2.22 10.25 -4.59
CA ALA A 84 -1.35 10.31 -5.76
C ALA A 84 -0.62 11.67 -5.86
N ARG A 85 -1.33 12.80 -5.66
CA ARG A 85 -0.72 14.13 -5.62
C ARG A 85 0.26 14.29 -4.44
N TRP A 86 -0.06 13.72 -3.30
CA TRP A 86 0.86 13.71 -2.15
C TRP A 86 2.14 12.94 -2.47
N LEU A 87 2.04 11.76 -3.12
CA LEU A 87 3.21 10.98 -3.56
C LEU A 87 4.08 11.79 -4.53
N ILE A 88 3.49 12.51 -5.48
CA ILE A 88 4.21 13.40 -6.41
C ILE A 88 5.02 14.44 -5.61
N GLY A 89 4.36 15.23 -4.77
CA GLY A 89 5.04 16.27 -4.00
C GLY A 89 6.11 15.71 -3.06
N TYR A 90 5.88 14.55 -2.47
CA TYR A 90 6.86 13.88 -1.63
C TYR A 90 8.11 13.44 -2.42
N ILE A 91 7.93 12.81 -3.57
CA ILE A 91 9.04 12.38 -4.44
C ILE A 91 9.83 13.59 -4.93
N GLU A 92 9.17 14.61 -5.48
CA GLU A 92 9.80 15.83 -6.00
C GLU A 92 10.63 16.58 -4.95
N SER A 93 10.16 16.60 -3.70
CA SER A 93 10.87 17.29 -2.63
C SER A 93 12.00 16.46 -2.01
N THR A 94 11.80 15.14 -1.87
CA THR A 94 12.70 14.26 -1.12
C THR A 94 13.87 13.75 -1.96
N TRP A 95 13.64 13.45 -3.23
CA TRP A 95 14.68 12.93 -4.12
C TRP A 95 15.91 13.86 -4.23
N PRO A 96 15.77 15.17 -4.52
CA PRO A 96 16.93 16.07 -4.54
C PRO A 96 17.52 16.29 -3.14
N ALA A 97 16.68 16.32 -2.09
CA ALA A 97 17.17 16.49 -0.72
C ALA A 97 18.09 15.34 -0.25
N LEU A 98 17.90 14.14 -0.80
CA LEU A 98 18.73 12.96 -0.54
C LEU A 98 19.92 12.82 -1.52
N GLY A 99 20.17 13.81 -2.38
CA GLY A 99 21.30 13.76 -3.34
C GLY A 99 21.06 12.79 -4.50
N HIS A 100 19.83 12.60 -4.94
CA HIS A 100 19.47 11.80 -6.11
C HIS A 100 19.81 10.30 -5.98
N PRO A 101 19.25 9.58 -5.01
CA PRO A 101 19.65 8.20 -4.69
C PRO A 101 19.19 7.14 -5.71
N CYS A 102 18.40 7.52 -6.71
CA CYS A 102 18.03 6.72 -7.88
C CYS A 102 18.06 7.59 -9.15
N THR A 103 17.89 6.98 -10.32
CA THR A 103 17.94 7.70 -11.59
C THR A 103 16.73 8.63 -11.77
N GLU A 104 16.93 9.77 -12.46
CA GLU A 104 15.87 10.68 -12.88
C GLU A 104 14.78 9.94 -13.67
N ARG A 105 15.18 9.00 -14.53
CA ARG A 105 14.25 8.15 -15.28
C ARG A 105 13.28 7.37 -14.39
N ALA A 106 13.74 6.85 -13.25
CA ALA A 106 12.89 6.14 -12.29
C ALA A 106 11.91 7.10 -11.61
N VAL A 107 12.37 8.30 -11.30
CA VAL A 107 11.53 9.36 -10.74
C VAL A 107 10.48 9.82 -11.73
N ASP A 108 10.87 10.18 -12.95
CA ASP A 108 9.93 10.59 -14.02
C ASP A 108 8.86 9.53 -14.29
N TYR A 109 9.27 8.26 -14.31
CA TYR A 109 8.34 7.16 -14.49
C TYR A 109 7.33 7.05 -13.33
N ALA A 110 7.78 7.14 -12.09
CA ALA A 110 6.93 7.11 -10.90
C ALA A 110 5.97 8.31 -10.85
N LEU A 111 6.45 9.51 -11.16
CA LEU A 111 5.64 10.73 -11.23
C LEU A 111 4.56 10.64 -12.32
N ALA A 112 4.91 10.13 -13.51
CA ALA A 112 3.94 9.91 -14.58
C ALA A 112 2.88 8.87 -14.20
N CYS A 113 3.24 7.80 -13.50
CA CYS A 113 2.31 6.81 -12.96
C CYS A 113 1.36 7.45 -11.94
N ALA A 114 1.88 8.17 -10.96
CA ALA A 114 1.08 8.84 -9.94
C ALA A 114 0.14 9.90 -10.57
N ALA A 115 0.60 10.66 -11.55
CA ALA A 115 -0.24 11.64 -12.26
C ALA A 115 -1.43 10.96 -12.93
N ARG A 116 -1.21 9.84 -13.65
CA ARG A 116 -2.32 9.07 -14.25
C ARG A 116 -3.30 8.56 -13.19
N ARG A 117 -2.85 8.08 -12.05
CA ARG A 117 -3.77 7.64 -10.96
C ARG A 117 -4.57 8.81 -10.39
N ALA A 118 -3.98 10.00 -10.30
CA ALA A 118 -4.70 11.21 -9.87
C ALA A 118 -5.76 11.64 -10.90
N GLU A 119 -5.45 11.56 -12.19
CA GLU A 119 -6.33 11.97 -13.30
C GLU A 119 -7.48 10.98 -13.54
N THR A 120 -7.24 9.69 -13.31
CA THR A 120 -8.24 8.62 -13.55
C THR A 120 -9.03 8.25 -12.31
N HIS A 121 -8.86 8.98 -11.21
CA HIS A 121 -9.67 8.76 -10.01
C HIS A 121 -11.15 8.97 -10.31
N ASP A 122 -11.98 8.06 -9.82
CA ASP A 122 -13.42 8.04 -10.01
C ASP A 122 -14.10 7.78 -8.66
N ASP A 123 -14.78 8.79 -8.13
CA ASP A 123 -15.48 8.72 -6.85
C ASP A 123 -16.59 7.64 -6.83
N GLU A 124 -17.21 7.33 -7.99
CA GLU A 124 -18.25 6.29 -8.07
C GLU A 124 -17.68 4.86 -7.94
N ARG A 125 -16.40 4.68 -8.28
CA ARG A 125 -15.67 3.42 -8.16
C ARG A 125 -14.84 3.32 -6.89
N ALA A 126 -14.69 4.42 -6.16
CA ALA A 126 -13.89 4.47 -4.95
C ALA A 126 -14.52 3.62 -3.85
N VAL A 127 -13.69 2.85 -3.19
CA VAL A 127 -14.02 2.02 -2.03
C VAL A 127 -13.12 2.38 -0.86
N LEU A 128 -13.49 1.92 0.33
CA LEU A 128 -12.59 2.00 1.47
C LEU A 128 -11.37 1.12 1.20
N VAL A 129 -10.18 1.72 1.24
CA VAL A 129 -8.91 1.00 1.14
C VAL A 129 -8.04 1.30 2.37
N HIS A 130 -7.16 0.37 2.68
CA HIS A 130 -6.22 0.50 3.78
C HIS A 130 -5.16 1.58 3.50
N GLY A 131 -4.62 1.58 2.29
CA GLY A 131 -3.61 2.54 1.83
C GLY A 131 -2.16 2.15 2.10
N ASP A 132 -1.89 1.20 3.02
CA ASP A 132 -0.55 0.72 3.33
C ASP A 132 -0.53 -0.79 3.66
N VAL A 133 -1.04 -1.61 2.73
CA VAL A 133 -1.12 -3.07 2.88
C VAL A 133 0.25 -3.69 2.69
N HIS A 134 0.89 -4.13 3.77
CA HIS A 134 2.16 -4.84 3.72
C HIS A 134 2.30 -5.87 4.87
N GLN A 135 3.30 -6.74 4.80
CA GLN A 135 3.46 -7.88 5.69
C GLN A 135 3.65 -7.53 7.18
N TRP A 136 4.09 -6.31 7.52
CA TRP A 136 4.19 -5.86 8.92
C TRP A 136 2.85 -5.36 9.48
N ASN A 137 1.93 -4.92 8.60
CA ASN A 137 0.59 -4.44 8.97
C ASN A 137 -0.48 -5.54 8.93
N VAL A 138 -0.12 -6.77 8.57
CA VAL A 138 -1.03 -7.93 8.59
C VAL A 138 -0.61 -8.88 9.70
N LEU A 139 -1.48 -9.03 10.70
CA LEU A 139 -1.23 -9.82 11.90
C LEU A 139 -2.20 -11.00 11.98
N GLU A 140 -1.75 -12.09 12.59
CA GLU A 140 -2.57 -13.28 12.82
C GLU A 140 -3.77 -12.94 13.73
N ALA A 141 -4.97 -13.33 13.30
CA ALA A 141 -6.18 -13.17 14.08
C ALA A 141 -6.20 -14.12 15.28
N PRO A 142 -6.87 -13.78 16.39
CA PRO A 142 -6.94 -14.65 17.54
C PRO A 142 -7.68 -15.96 17.19
N PRO A 143 -7.38 -17.07 17.92
CA PRO A 143 -8.08 -18.34 17.73
C PRO A 143 -9.59 -18.18 17.91
N GLY A 144 -10.37 -18.73 16.97
CA GLY A 144 -11.82 -18.65 16.98
C GLY A 144 -12.40 -17.40 16.30
N ASP A 145 -11.56 -16.53 15.74
CA ASP A 145 -12.01 -15.47 14.85
C ASP A 145 -12.51 -16.09 13.53
N GLU A 146 -13.71 -15.70 13.11
CA GLU A 146 -14.34 -16.21 11.89
C GLU A 146 -13.83 -15.53 10.61
N ASN A 147 -12.88 -14.59 10.74
CA ASN A 147 -12.29 -13.90 9.60
C ASN A 147 -11.33 -14.81 8.85
N GLU A 148 -11.72 -15.29 7.69
CA GLU A 148 -10.81 -15.89 6.73
C GLU A 148 -10.01 -14.76 6.01
N PRO A 149 -8.72 -14.86 5.83
CA PRO A 149 -7.86 -16.05 5.97
C PRO A 149 -7.21 -16.23 7.35
N GLY A 150 -7.77 -15.73 8.43
CA GLY A 150 -7.19 -15.81 9.77
C GLY A 150 -6.17 -14.70 10.06
N PHE A 151 -6.26 -13.57 9.35
CA PHE A 151 -5.39 -12.40 9.49
C PHE A 151 -6.21 -11.11 9.47
N LYS A 152 -5.67 -10.08 10.10
CA LYS A 152 -6.24 -8.72 10.14
C LYS A 152 -5.19 -7.65 9.92
N LEU A 153 -5.61 -6.56 9.31
CA LEU A 153 -4.79 -5.38 9.10
C LEU A 153 -4.82 -4.46 10.33
N VAL A 154 -3.72 -3.75 10.54
CA VAL A 154 -3.55 -2.66 11.52
C VAL A 154 -2.92 -1.46 10.84
N ASP A 155 -2.98 -0.29 11.48
CA ASP A 155 -2.32 0.94 11.02
C ASP A 155 -2.75 1.39 9.60
N PRO A 156 -4.07 1.52 9.33
CA PRO A 156 -4.54 1.99 8.05
C PRO A 156 -4.28 3.49 7.85
N ASP A 157 -3.76 3.87 6.68
CA ASP A 157 -3.77 5.26 6.22
C ASP A 157 -5.20 5.78 6.06
N GLY A 158 -6.08 4.95 5.53
CA GLY A 158 -7.49 5.21 5.31
C GLY A 158 -7.76 6.15 4.15
N LEU A 159 -8.26 5.59 3.05
CA LEU A 159 -8.53 6.33 1.82
C LEU A 159 -9.84 5.88 1.18
N LEU A 160 -10.41 6.74 0.34
CA LEU A 160 -11.41 6.41 -0.66
C LEU A 160 -10.72 6.35 -2.02
N ALA A 161 -10.46 5.14 -2.51
CA ALA A 161 -9.71 4.94 -3.74
C ALA A 161 -10.18 3.67 -4.48
N GLU A 162 -9.69 3.49 -5.69
CA GLU A 162 -9.78 2.20 -6.37
C GLU A 162 -9.00 1.14 -5.57
N ALA A 163 -9.49 -0.10 -5.55
CA ALA A 163 -8.89 -1.21 -4.78
C ALA A 163 -7.46 -1.54 -5.21
N GLU A 164 -7.12 -1.21 -6.46
CA GLU A 164 -5.79 -1.31 -7.04
C GLU A 164 -4.73 -0.54 -6.23
N CYS A 165 -5.13 0.50 -5.50
CA CYS A 165 -4.26 1.28 -4.63
C CYS A 165 -3.61 0.38 -3.55
N ASP A 166 -4.39 -0.47 -2.88
CA ASP A 166 -3.88 -1.42 -1.88
C ASP A 166 -2.95 -2.45 -2.50
N LEU A 167 -3.30 -2.98 -3.69
CA LEU A 167 -2.47 -3.96 -4.39
C LEU A 167 -1.19 -3.34 -4.97
N GLY A 168 -1.19 -2.04 -5.26
CA GLY A 168 0.01 -1.31 -5.63
C GLY A 168 1.07 -1.35 -4.54
N VAL A 169 0.67 -1.30 -3.27
CA VAL A 169 1.59 -1.44 -2.14
C VAL A 169 2.29 -2.81 -2.15
N LEU A 170 1.60 -3.88 -2.55
CA LEU A 170 2.17 -5.22 -2.67
C LEU A 170 3.25 -5.32 -3.76
N MET A 171 3.25 -4.41 -4.72
CA MET A 171 4.29 -4.37 -5.75
C MET A 171 5.66 -3.92 -5.22
N ARG A 172 5.72 -3.28 -4.05
CA ARG A 172 6.98 -2.92 -3.39
C ARG A 172 7.53 -4.02 -2.47
N GLU A 173 6.70 -5.03 -2.12
CA GLU A 173 7.11 -6.17 -1.31
C GLU A 173 8.24 -6.96 -2.00
N ASP A 174 9.25 -7.35 -1.21
CA ASP A 174 10.39 -8.12 -1.69
C ASP A 174 10.95 -7.59 -3.03
N PRO A 175 11.53 -6.38 -3.04
CA PRO A 175 11.96 -5.73 -4.28
C PRO A 175 13.02 -6.52 -5.05
N VAL A 176 13.85 -7.31 -4.35
CA VAL A 176 14.84 -8.18 -4.97
C VAL A 176 14.18 -9.33 -5.72
N GLU A 177 13.14 -9.93 -5.13
CA GLU A 177 12.36 -11.00 -5.75
C GLU A 177 11.62 -10.49 -6.99
N LEU A 178 11.07 -9.28 -6.97
CA LEU A 178 10.41 -8.69 -8.13
C LEU A 178 11.34 -8.65 -9.36
N ARG A 179 12.63 -8.46 -9.17
CA ARG A 179 13.63 -8.49 -10.25
C ARG A 179 14.00 -9.90 -10.71
N ARG A 180 13.84 -10.91 -9.85
CA ARG A 180 14.22 -12.31 -10.08
C ARG A 180 13.08 -13.17 -10.55
N ASP A 181 11.89 -12.89 -10.00
CA ASP A 181 10.68 -13.70 -10.12
C ASP A 181 10.20 -13.78 -11.50
N SER A 182 10.16 -14.22 -12.39
CA SER A 182 9.49 -14.10 -13.67
C SER A 182 10.38 -14.17 -14.89
N GLY A 183 11.61 -14.68 -14.74
CA GLY A 183 12.51 -14.70 -15.89
C GLY A 183 12.76 -13.29 -16.47
N GLY A 184 12.62 -12.26 -15.61
CA GLY A 184 12.85 -10.87 -16.01
C GLY A 184 11.57 -10.08 -16.37
N ASP A 185 10.38 -10.60 -16.11
CA ASP A 185 9.11 -9.86 -16.34
C ASP A 185 8.39 -9.52 -15.03
N PRO A 186 8.66 -8.36 -14.40
CA PRO A 186 8.00 -7.93 -13.16
C PRO A 186 6.49 -7.69 -13.32
N TRP A 187 5.98 -7.57 -14.54
CA TRP A 187 4.55 -7.50 -14.84
C TRP A 187 3.78 -8.75 -14.41
N THR A 188 4.49 -9.87 -14.29
CA THR A 188 3.88 -11.14 -13.83
C THR A 188 3.22 -11.00 -12.48
N ARG A 189 3.82 -10.26 -11.52
CA ARG A 189 3.23 -10.01 -10.22
C ARG A 189 1.95 -9.18 -10.33
N ALA A 190 1.99 -8.05 -11.06
CA ALA A 190 0.79 -7.21 -11.25
C ALA A 190 -0.36 -7.99 -11.91
N ARG A 191 -0.06 -8.76 -12.96
CA ARG A 191 -1.06 -9.62 -13.62
C ARG A 191 -1.60 -10.72 -12.71
N TRP A 192 -0.77 -11.28 -11.84
CA TRP A 192 -1.22 -12.29 -10.89
C TRP A 192 -2.17 -11.67 -9.85
N LEU A 193 -1.81 -10.53 -9.27
CA LEU A 193 -2.64 -9.76 -8.33
C LEU A 193 -3.98 -9.38 -8.96
N ALA A 194 -3.94 -8.86 -10.19
CA ALA A 194 -5.13 -8.47 -10.94
C ALA A 194 -6.09 -9.63 -11.17
N ARG A 195 -5.58 -10.78 -11.67
CA ARG A 195 -6.41 -11.97 -11.88
C ARG A 195 -7.01 -12.53 -10.59
N ARG A 196 -6.25 -12.48 -9.49
CA ARG A 196 -6.72 -12.99 -8.21
C ARG A 196 -7.87 -12.18 -7.62
N CYS A 197 -7.86 -10.87 -7.83
CA CYS A 197 -8.83 -9.95 -7.24
C CYS A 197 -9.85 -9.39 -8.25
N GLY A 198 -9.72 -9.69 -9.53
CA GLY A 198 -10.62 -9.17 -10.57
C GLY A 198 -10.39 -7.68 -10.86
N LEU A 199 -9.15 -7.18 -10.78
CA LEU A 199 -8.77 -5.79 -10.86
C LEU A 199 -7.89 -5.49 -12.09
N ASP A 200 -7.57 -4.21 -12.32
CA ASP A 200 -6.72 -3.76 -13.42
C ASP A 200 -5.22 -3.89 -13.08
N ALA A 201 -4.50 -4.69 -13.87
CA ALA A 201 -3.06 -4.88 -13.71
C ALA A 201 -2.24 -3.61 -13.96
N THR A 202 -2.71 -2.72 -14.85
CA THR A 202 -2.03 -1.47 -15.17
C THR A 202 -2.13 -0.50 -14.00
N ALA A 203 -3.31 -0.35 -13.41
CA ALA A 203 -3.51 0.49 -12.23
C ALA A 203 -2.69 -0.01 -11.02
N ILE A 204 -2.68 -1.33 -10.76
CA ILE A 204 -1.83 -1.95 -9.71
C ILE A 204 -0.35 -1.63 -9.94
N TRP A 205 0.11 -1.75 -11.18
CA TRP A 205 1.49 -1.44 -11.53
C TRP A 205 1.84 0.03 -11.32
N GLU A 206 0.97 0.94 -11.74
CA GLU A 206 1.19 2.38 -11.65
C GLU A 206 1.25 2.84 -10.20
N TRP A 207 0.32 2.38 -9.35
CA TRP A 207 0.41 2.59 -7.90
C TRP A 207 1.73 2.02 -7.34
N GLY A 208 2.09 0.80 -7.74
CA GLY A 208 3.32 0.15 -7.31
C GLY A 208 4.60 0.89 -7.71
N ALA A 209 4.63 1.54 -8.88
CA ALA A 209 5.77 2.34 -9.32
C ALA A 209 5.95 3.59 -8.43
N ALA A 210 4.87 4.32 -8.17
CA ALA A 210 4.89 5.50 -7.30
C ALA A 210 5.23 5.14 -5.85
N GLU A 211 4.58 4.11 -5.30
CA GLU A 211 4.82 3.63 -3.95
C GLU A 211 6.25 3.15 -3.72
N ARG A 212 6.85 2.49 -4.70
CA ARG A 212 8.23 1.98 -4.59
C ARG A 212 9.25 3.11 -4.49
N VAL A 213 9.10 4.15 -5.31
CA VAL A 213 10.02 5.30 -5.26
C VAL A 213 9.82 6.07 -3.97
N SER A 214 8.59 6.41 -3.60
CA SER A 214 8.31 7.17 -2.37
C SER A 214 8.78 6.45 -1.11
N THR A 215 8.47 5.15 -0.98
CA THR A 215 8.90 4.35 0.17
C THR A 215 10.41 4.10 0.17
N GLY A 216 11.03 3.90 -1.00
CA GLY A 216 12.48 3.79 -1.11
C GLY A 216 13.21 5.05 -0.65
N LEU A 217 12.67 6.23 -0.98
CA LEU A 217 13.16 7.53 -0.49
C LEU A 217 12.94 7.67 1.02
N LEU A 218 11.76 7.30 1.54
CA LEU A 218 11.49 7.31 2.99
C LEU A 218 12.47 6.41 3.74
N CYS A 219 12.64 5.17 3.30
CA CYS A 219 13.58 4.21 3.92
C CYS A 219 15.02 4.73 3.88
N THR A 220 15.39 5.46 2.82
CA THR A 220 16.72 6.11 2.74
C THR A 220 16.83 7.26 3.72
N LEU A 221 15.78 8.08 3.86
CA LEU A 221 15.73 9.23 4.77
C LEU A 221 15.88 8.82 6.25
N ILE A 222 15.24 7.70 6.64
CA ILE A 222 15.29 7.18 8.01
C ILE A 222 16.38 6.13 8.24
N ASP A 223 17.29 5.99 7.29
CA ASP A 223 18.42 5.03 7.32
C ASP A 223 18.00 3.54 7.48
N LEU A 224 16.85 3.19 6.96
CA LEU A 224 16.39 1.79 6.90
C LEU A 224 17.04 1.06 5.72
N GLN A 225 18.31 0.69 5.87
CA GLN A 225 19.07 -0.01 4.87
C GLN A 225 19.19 -1.53 5.20
N PRO A 226 19.23 -2.43 4.21
CA PRO A 226 19.33 -2.17 2.75
C PRO A 226 18.00 -1.92 2.04
N VAL A 227 16.88 -1.89 2.73
CA VAL A 227 15.52 -1.83 2.15
C VAL A 227 15.35 -0.65 1.18
N GLY A 228 15.72 0.55 1.61
CA GLY A 228 15.62 1.74 0.76
C GLY A 228 16.41 1.59 -0.54
N ARG A 229 17.67 1.16 -0.45
CA ARG A 229 18.54 0.95 -1.62
C ARG A 229 17.99 -0.12 -2.58
N GLU A 230 17.44 -1.21 -2.05
CA GLU A 230 16.90 -2.30 -2.87
C GLU A 230 15.61 -1.87 -3.58
N MET A 231 14.76 -1.09 -2.93
CA MET A 231 13.57 -0.50 -3.55
C MET A 231 13.94 0.45 -4.68
N LEU A 232 14.87 1.37 -4.45
CA LEU A 232 15.30 2.35 -5.46
C LEU A 232 16.03 1.68 -6.63
N ALA A 233 16.89 0.69 -6.38
CA ALA A 233 17.52 -0.11 -7.45
C ALA A 233 16.48 -0.90 -8.27
N THR A 234 15.37 -1.31 -7.65
CA THR A 234 14.27 -1.95 -8.37
C THR A 234 13.45 -0.93 -9.17
N ALA A 235 13.28 0.30 -8.67
CA ALA A 235 12.67 1.39 -9.42
C ALA A 235 13.49 1.73 -10.67
N ASP A 236 14.81 1.81 -10.55
CA ASP A 236 15.71 2.02 -11.69
C ASP A 236 15.55 0.92 -12.75
N TYR A 237 15.51 -0.34 -12.33
CA TYR A 237 15.28 -1.47 -13.23
C TYR A 237 13.92 -1.39 -13.92
N VAL A 238 12.83 -1.16 -13.16
CA VAL A 238 11.46 -1.05 -13.69
C VAL A 238 11.33 0.06 -14.73
N ALA A 239 11.97 1.20 -14.52
CA ALA A 239 11.95 2.31 -15.46
C ALA A 239 12.65 2.01 -16.80
N THR A 240 13.44 0.94 -16.89
CA THR A 240 14.07 0.51 -18.15
C THR A 240 13.19 -0.40 -19.00
N LEU A 241 12.12 -0.95 -18.40
CA LEU A 241 11.24 -1.90 -19.08
C LEU A 241 10.32 -1.22 -20.09
N PRO A 242 9.85 -1.93 -21.13
CA PRO A 242 8.81 -1.42 -21.98
C PRO A 242 7.52 -1.16 -21.17
N PRO A 243 6.65 -0.26 -21.64
CA PRO A 243 5.33 -0.10 -21.03
C PRO A 243 4.57 -1.43 -20.98
N PRO A 244 3.55 -1.56 -20.09
CA PRO A 244 2.75 -2.77 -20.04
C PRO A 244 2.21 -3.12 -21.42
N PRO A 245 2.14 -4.41 -21.76
CA PRO A 245 1.38 -4.81 -22.94
C PRO A 245 -0.08 -4.43 -22.71
N ALA A 246 -0.67 -3.83 -23.73
CA ALA A 246 -2.08 -3.43 -23.75
C ALA A 246 -2.99 -4.66 -23.57
#